data_c77f56a1d214d0417d687b7a5e938d21
#
_entry.id   c77f56a1d214d0417d687b7a5e938d21
#
_cell.length_a   1.000
_cell.length_b   1.000
_cell.length_c   1.000
_cell.angle_alpha   90.00
_cell.angle_beta   90.00
_cell.angle_gamma   90.00
#
_symmetry.space_group_name_H-M   'P 1'
#
loop_
_entity.id
_entity.type
_entity.pdbx_description
1 polymer ?
#
loop_
_entity_poly.entity_id
_entity_poly.type
_entity_poly.pdbx_seq_one_letter_code
_entity_poly.pdbx_strand_id
1 'polypeptide(L)'
;MGIVNKSTPSICMLHIGKTGGSYLRSILKHNEARWTRPLHLLGHGATLKGTAKRFGADRQLAFVVRDPVTRFSSAFYSRQRQGRPTYQSLWSAEEAAAFLWFETAEELALALASKNEREKSAALFAFDAIQHLKGDLRHYLGGVETLLAARDNIAVCVDLAHLDAHLPAIMARLGLPDFDMPPKPKAHTAPAPAPKLNPQAERALRAHWAEEFELYDVACDIARQLEFGPADA
;
A
#
# COMPACT_ATOMS: atom_id res chain seq x y z
N MET A 1 -0.52 21.32 -24.83
CA MET A 1 0.64 21.25 -23.91
C MET A 1 0.32 22.17 -22.74
N GLY A 2 -0.16 21.63 -21.63
CA GLY A 2 -0.49 22.43 -20.46
C GLY A 2 0.79 23.05 -19.85
N ILE A 3 0.78 24.35 -19.58
CA ILE A 3 1.89 25.04 -18.92
C ILE A 3 1.89 24.60 -17.45
N VAL A 4 2.77 23.70 -17.10
CA VAL A 4 3.00 23.34 -15.68
C VAL A 4 3.61 24.54 -14.99
N ASN A 5 2.86 25.18 -14.10
CA ASN A 5 3.35 26.31 -13.32
C ASN A 5 4.43 25.84 -12.35
N LYS A 6 5.68 26.28 -12.55
CA LYS A 6 6.85 25.88 -11.73
C LYS A 6 6.76 26.29 -10.25
N SER A 7 5.81 27.14 -9.87
CA SER A 7 5.58 27.56 -8.48
C SER A 7 4.66 26.61 -7.68
N THR A 8 4.01 25.66 -8.34
CA THR A 8 3.12 24.71 -7.66
C THR A 8 3.92 23.54 -7.09
N PRO A 9 3.79 23.23 -5.80
CA PRO A 9 4.47 22.09 -5.18
C PRO A 9 4.21 20.80 -5.94
N SER A 10 5.25 20.00 -6.15
CA SER A 10 5.12 18.69 -6.82
C SER A 10 4.41 17.70 -5.91
N ILE A 11 3.64 16.81 -6.52
CA ILE A 11 3.04 15.68 -5.80
C ILE A 11 3.91 14.43 -5.99
N CYS A 12 4.22 13.77 -4.89
CA CYS A 12 4.92 12.49 -4.85
C CYS A 12 3.93 11.39 -4.51
N MET A 13 3.55 10.57 -5.49
CA MET A 13 2.71 9.41 -5.26
C MET A 13 3.57 8.23 -4.82
N LEU A 14 3.47 7.85 -3.54
CA LEU A 14 4.10 6.64 -3.01
C LEU A 14 3.36 5.40 -3.52
N HIS A 15 4.13 4.37 -3.88
CA HIS A 15 3.58 3.07 -4.28
C HIS A 15 3.75 2.07 -3.16
N ILE A 16 2.85 2.09 -2.19
CA ILE A 16 2.79 1.10 -1.10
C ILE A 16 2.34 -0.24 -1.68
N GLY A 17 3.03 -1.30 -1.30
CA GLY A 17 2.75 -2.65 -1.80
C GLY A 17 1.38 -3.17 -1.35
N LYS A 18 0.59 -3.70 -2.30
CA LYS A 18 -0.70 -4.38 -2.07
C LYS A 18 -1.85 -3.49 -1.58
N THR A 19 -1.76 -2.19 -1.83
CA THR A 19 -2.79 -1.19 -1.48
C THR A 19 -3.55 -0.64 -2.69
N GLY A 20 -3.47 -1.26 -3.87
CA GLY A 20 -4.16 -0.75 -5.07
C GLY A 20 -3.39 0.33 -5.85
N GLY A 21 -2.17 0.69 -5.44
CA GLY A 21 -1.36 1.72 -6.08
C GLY A 21 -1.11 1.51 -7.58
N SER A 22 -1.08 0.25 -8.07
CA SER A 22 -0.95 -0.04 -9.51
C SER A 22 -2.17 0.41 -10.31
N TYR A 23 -3.37 0.28 -9.75
CA TYR A 23 -4.62 0.72 -10.36
C TYR A 23 -4.63 2.25 -10.52
N LEU A 24 -4.47 2.99 -9.43
CA LEU A 24 -4.40 4.44 -9.45
C LEU A 24 -3.29 4.96 -10.39
N ARG A 25 -2.10 4.35 -10.31
CA ARG A 25 -0.98 4.68 -11.18
C ARG A 25 -1.29 4.46 -12.66
N SER A 26 -2.07 3.42 -13.02
CA SER A 26 -2.44 3.17 -14.41
C SER A 26 -3.34 4.26 -14.99
N ILE A 27 -4.28 4.77 -14.18
CA ILE A 27 -5.16 5.88 -14.56
C ILE A 27 -4.33 7.16 -14.73
N LEU A 28 -3.48 7.48 -13.77
CA LEU A 28 -2.61 8.66 -13.84
C LEU A 28 -1.70 8.64 -15.06
N LYS A 29 -1.07 7.51 -15.37
CA LYS A 29 -0.21 7.36 -16.56
C LYS A 29 -0.98 7.51 -17.87
N HIS A 30 -2.21 6.97 -17.94
CA HIS A 30 -3.04 7.09 -19.12
C HIS A 30 -3.35 8.55 -19.47
N ASN A 31 -3.42 9.40 -18.45
CA ASN A 31 -3.76 10.83 -18.58
C ASN A 31 -2.54 11.75 -18.41
N GLU A 32 -1.33 11.26 -18.57
CA GLU A 32 -0.09 12.03 -18.28
C GLU A 32 -0.02 13.37 -19.03
N ALA A 33 -0.51 13.42 -20.27
CA ALA A 33 -0.53 14.64 -21.08
C ALA A 33 -1.49 15.74 -20.55
N ARG A 34 -2.39 15.39 -19.64
CA ARG A 34 -3.39 16.31 -19.05
C ARG A 34 -3.02 16.80 -17.64
N TRP A 35 -1.90 16.38 -17.06
CA TRP A 35 -1.51 16.83 -15.73
C TRP A 35 -1.33 18.34 -15.69
N THR A 36 -2.00 18.98 -14.75
CA THR A 36 -1.94 20.43 -14.55
C THR A 36 -0.85 20.85 -13.56
N ARG A 37 -0.21 19.89 -12.89
CA ARG A 37 0.85 20.12 -11.91
C ARG A 37 1.91 19.00 -11.95
N PRO A 38 3.12 19.23 -11.44
CA PRO A 38 4.15 18.19 -11.41
C PRO A 38 3.71 16.99 -10.54
N LEU A 39 3.67 15.80 -11.12
CA LEU A 39 3.31 14.56 -10.44
C LEU A 39 4.41 13.50 -10.64
N HIS A 40 4.95 13.00 -9.55
CA HIS A 40 5.98 11.97 -9.54
C HIS A 40 5.39 10.63 -9.10
N LEU A 41 5.26 9.69 -10.04
CA LEU A 41 4.81 8.33 -9.76
C LEU A 41 6.00 7.48 -9.29
N LEU A 42 6.15 7.33 -7.99
CA LEU A 42 7.30 6.66 -7.39
C LEU A 42 7.16 5.12 -7.43
N GLY A 43 8.27 4.42 -7.36
CA GLY A 43 8.30 2.95 -7.27
C GLY A 43 8.23 2.46 -5.81
N HIS A 44 8.20 1.13 -5.64
CA HIS A 44 8.11 0.46 -4.33
C HIS A 44 9.28 0.76 -3.36
N GLY A 45 10.41 1.26 -3.82
CA GLY A 45 11.53 1.64 -2.95
C GLY A 45 11.43 3.05 -2.37
N ALA A 46 10.39 3.81 -2.72
CA ALA A 46 10.24 5.18 -2.24
C ALA A 46 9.57 5.21 -0.86
N THR A 47 10.14 6.00 0.05
CA THR A 47 9.65 6.19 1.41
C THR A 47 9.27 7.66 1.64
N LEU A 48 8.44 7.93 2.62
CA LEU A 48 8.06 9.28 3.03
C LEU A 48 9.31 10.14 3.30
N LYS A 49 10.26 9.62 4.09
CA LYS A 49 11.53 10.28 4.39
C LYS A 49 12.39 10.50 3.13
N GLY A 50 12.44 9.53 2.24
CA GLY A 50 13.17 9.61 0.97
C GLY A 50 12.61 10.67 0.04
N THR A 51 11.29 10.89 0.03
CA THR A 51 10.67 11.96 -0.78
C THR A 51 11.06 13.34 -0.30
N ALA A 52 11.17 13.58 1.02
CA ALA A 52 11.60 14.86 1.58
C ALA A 52 13.01 15.21 1.11
N LYS A 53 13.92 14.24 1.16
CA LYS A 53 15.31 14.44 0.72
C LYS A 53 15.43 14.75 -0.79
N ARG A 54 14.56 14.11 -1.60
CA ARG A 54 14.64 14.20 -3.06
C ARG A 54 13.89 15.39 -3.65
N PHE A 55 12.74 15.75 -3.10
CA PHE A 55 11.79 16.70 -3.69
C PHE A 55 11.56 17.95 -2.83
N GLY A 56 12.27 18.07 -1.68
CA GLY A 56 12.16 19.21 -0.78
C GLY A 56 11.04 19.07 0.26
N ALA A 57 10.99 20.05 1.17
CA ALA A 57 10.03 20.06 2.27
C ALA A 57 8.59 20.33 1.78
N ASP A 58 8.43 21.15 0.75
CA ASP A 58 7.12 21.61 0.24
C ASP A 58 6.40 20.60 -0.66
N ARG A 59 7.06 19.43 -0.96
CA ARG A 59 6.40 18.40 -1.77
C ARG A 59 5.11 17.97 -1.09
N GLN A 60 4.10 17.71 -1.91
CA GLN A 60 2.87 17.04 -1.46
C GLN A 60 2.97 15.53 -1.64
N LEU A 61 2.24 14.81 -0.83
CA LEU A 61 2.24 13.35 -0.78
C LEU A 61 0.88 12.80 -1.19
N ALA A 62 0.90 11.70 -1.91
CA ALA A 62 -0.30 10.94 -2.24
C ALA A 62 -0.01 9.44 -2.04
N PHE A 63 -0.89 8.73 -1.38
CA PHE A 63 -0.78 7.28 -1.21
C PHE A 63 -2.12 6.64 -0.87
N VAL A 64 -2.19 5.33 -1.11
CA VAL A 64 -3.32 4.49 -0.77
C VAL A 64 -2.88 3.55 0.35
N VAL A 65 -3.70 3.40 1.38
CA VAL A 65 -3.53 2.41 2.44
C VAL A 65 -4.56 1.29 2.28
N ARG A 66 -4.42 0.25 3.05
CA ARG A 66 -5.34 -0.89 3.05
C ARG A 66 -5.34 -1.53 4.42
N ASP A 67 -6.51 -2.01 4.87
CA ASP A 67 -6.63 -2.78 6.11
C ASP A 67 -5.52 -3.84 6.21
N PRO A 68 -4.75 -3.88 7.32
CA PRO A 68 -3.58 -4.72 7.45
C PRO A 68 -3.87 -6.23 7.32
N VAL A 69 -5.05 -6.71 7.74
CA VAL A 69 -5.42 -8.14 7.62
C VAL A 69 -5.58 -8.52 6.15
N THR A 70 -6.33 -7.72 5.41
CA THR A 70 -6.57 -7.96 3.98
C THR A 70 -5.32 -7.70 3.14
N ARG A 71 -4.47 -6.74 3.56
CA ARG A 71 -3.16 -6.49 2.95
C ARG A 71 -2.23 -7.68 3.15
N PHE A 72 -2.15 -8.23 4.38
CA PHE A 72 -1.36 -9.42 4.71
C PHE A 72 -1.71 -10.60 3.81
N SER A 73 -3.01 -10.97 3.75
CA SER A 73 -3.48 -12.06 2.90
C SER A 73 -3.17 -11.80 1.41
N SER A 74 -3.38 -10.56 0.94
CA SER A 74 -3.03 -10.16 -0.43
C SER A 74 -1.53 -10.27 -0.72
N ALA A 75 -0.68 -9.90 0.23
CA ALA A 75 0.78 -9.97 0.12
C ALA A 75 1.25 -11.43 0.03
N PHE A 76 0.81 -12.26 0.97
CA PHE A 76 1.14 -13.68 1.03
C PHE A 76 0.77 -14.40 -0.28
N TYR A 77 -0.51 -14.41 -0.64
CA TYR A 77 -0.97 -15.16 -1.81
C TYR A 77 -0.45 -14.59 -3.14
N SER A 78 -0.20 -13.29 -3.23
CA SER A 78 0.43 -12.71 -4.42
C SER A 78 1.86 -13.22 -4.62
N ARG A 79 2.65 -13.33 -3.55
CA ARG A 79 4.01 -13.86 -3.62
C ARG A 79 4.01 -15.36 -3.78
N GLN A 80 3.12 -16.09 -3.10
CA GLN A 80 2.96 -17.53 -3.28
C GLN A 80 2.73 -17.91 -4.74
N ARG A 81 1.89 -17.15 -5.46
CA ARG A 81 1.67 -17.32 -6.90
C ARG A 81 2.76 -16.72 -7.78
N GLN A 82 3.84 -16.17 -7.21
CA GLN A 82 4.89 -15.48 -7.97
C GLN A 82 4.34 -14.33 -8.85
N GLY A 83 3.26 -13.69 -8.41
CA GLY A 83 2.58 -12.60 -9.14
C GLY A 83 1.60 -13.03 -10.23
N ARG A 84 1.53 -14.32 -10.56
CA ARG A 84 0.63 -14.82 -11.62
C ARG A 84 -0.84 -14.56 -11.27
N PRO A 85 -1.73 -14.38 -12.25
CA PRO A 85 -1.50 -14.43 -13.71
C PRO A 85 -0.99 -13.10 -14.31
N THR A 86 -0.97 -12.00 -13.54
CA THR A 86 -0.74 -10.65 -14.08
C THR A 86 0.71 -10.39 -14.49
N TYR A 87 1.65 -10.95 -13.74
CA TYR A 87 3.09 -10.89 -14.01
C TYR A 87 3.78 -12.13 -13.45
N GLN A 88 5.06 -12.27 -13.72
CA GLN A 88 5.88 -13.33 -13.13
C GLN A 88 7.07 -12.71 -12.40
N SER A 89 7.22 -13.06 -11.13
CA SER A 89 8.37 -12.71 -10.30
C SER A 89 8.74 -13.94 -9.47
N LEU A 90 9.79 -14.62 -9.85
CA LEU A 90 10.27 -15.84 -9.18
C LEU A 90 10.53 -15.55 -7.69
N TRP A 91 10.43 -16.57 -6.87
CA TRP A 91 10.83 -16.50 -5.47
C TRP A 91 12.33 -16.29 -5.34
N SER A 92 12.77 -15.57 -4.32
CA SER A 92 14.13 -15.70 -3.80
C SER A 92 14.28 -17.05 -3.09
N ALA A 93 15.50 -17.42 -2.73
CA ALA A 93 15.76 -18.65 -1.97
C ALA A 93 15.06 -18.60 -0.60
N GLU A 94 15.04 -17.43 0.02
CA GLU A 94 14.39 -17.20 1.32
C GLU A 94 12.86 -17.27 1.22
N GLU A 95 12.26 -16.71 0.15
CA GLU A 95 10.83 -16.85 -0.09
C GLU A 95 10.44 -18.31 -0.35
N ALA A 96 11.25 -19.05 -1.12
CA ALA A 96 11.03 -20.47 -1.35
C ALA A 96 11.06 -21.26 -0.03
N ALA A 97 12.02 -20.98 0.85
CA ALA A 97 12.10 -21.59 2.18
C ALA A 97 10.87 -21.24 3.03
N ALA A 98 10.41 -19.98 3.01
CA ALA A 98 9.21 -19.57 3.75
C ALA A 98 7.95 -20.30 3.27
N PHE A 99 7.77 -20.48 1.96
CA PHE A 99 6.63 -21.19 1.38
C PHE A 99 6.70 -22.72 1.50
N LEU A 100 7.84 -23.29 1.89
CA LEU A 100 7.93 -24.68 2.34
C LEU A 100 7.38 -24.90 3.75
N TRP A 101 7.38 -23.85 4.58
CA TRP A 101 6.83 -23.88 5.93
C TRP A 101 5.34 -23.59 5.99
N PHE A 102 4.84 -22.67 5.16
CA PHE A 102 3.49 -22.15 5.25
C PHE A 102 2.78 -22.21 3.88
N GLU A 103 1.75 -23.04 3.80
CA GLU A 103 0.91 -23.16 2.61
C GLU A 103 -0.20 -22.10 2.59
N THR A 104 -0.59 -21.58 3.76
CA THR A 104 -1.66 -20.60 3.90
C THR A 104 -1.23 -19.38 4.72
N ALA A 105 -1.85 -18.26 4.45
CA ALA A 105 -1.68 -17.05 5.26
C ALA A 105 -2.15 -17.27 6.71
N GLU A 106 -3.17 -18.12 6.90
CA GLU A 106 -3.68 -18.46 8.23
C GLU A 106 -2.65 -19.23 9.05
N GLU A 107 -2.01 -20.27 8.48
CA GLU A 107 -0.92 -21.01 9.14
C GLU A 107 0.21 -20.07 9.57
N LEU A 108 0.65 -19.18 8.67
CA LEU A 108 1.69 -18.21 8.99
C LEU A 108 1.28 -17.28 10.15
N ALA A 109 0.05 -16.78 10.13
CA ALA A 109 -0.45 -15.91 11.19
C ALA A 109 -0.59 -16.64 12.54
N LEU A 110 -1.08 -17.88 12.57
CA LEU A 110 -1.18 -18.71 13.77
C LEU A 110 0.20 -19.02 14.37
N ALA A 111 1.19 -19.30 13.53
CA ALA A 111 2.54 -19.61 13.96
C ALA A 111 3.23 -18.46 14.71
N LEU A 112 2.83 -17.20 14.49
CA LEU A 112 3.33 -16.04 15.26
C LEU A 112 3.03 -16.15 16.77
N ALA A 113 1.92 -16.80 17.13
CA ALA A 113 1.51 -17.01 18.52
C ALA A 113 1.78 -18.45 19.00
N SER A 114 2.52 -19.26 18.25
CA SER A 114 2.85 -20.62 18.63
C SER A 114 3.73 -20.66 19.88
N LYS A 115 3.48 -21.66 20.75
CA LYS A 115 4.35 -22.00 21.87
C LYS A 115 5.59 -22.80 21.44
N ASN A 116 5.57 -23.33 20.23
CA ASN A 116 6.71 -23.99 19.63
C ASN A 116 7.66 -22.94 19.04
N GLU A 117 8.81 -22.73 19.67
CA GLU A 117 9.80 -21.73 19.27
C GLU A 117 10.31 -21.91 17.84
N ARG A 118 10.31 -23.14 17.32
CA ARG A 118 10.71 -23.41 15.92
C ARG A 118 9.68 -22.87 14.93
N GLU A 119 8.39 -23.09 15.20
CA GLU A 119 7.30 -22.58 14.35
C GLU A 119 7.26 -21.05 14.39
N LYS A 120 7.38 -20.47 15.60
CA LYS A 120 7.41 -19.02 15.77
C LYS A 120 8.61 -18.38 15.04
N SER A 121 9.79 -18.99 15.17
CA SER A 121 10.98 -18.51 14.44
C SER A 121 10.83 -18.62 12.94
N ALA A 122 10.21 -19.70 12.44
CA ALA A 122 9.89 -19.84 11.01
C ALA A 122 8.90 -18.76 10.53
N ALA A 123 7.91 -18.40 11.36
CA ALA A 123 6.96 -17.33 11.03
C ALA A 123 7.66 -15.96 10.95
N LEU A 124 8.51 -15.62 11.92
CA LEU A 124 9.29 -14.38 11.90
C LEU A 124 10.21 -14.32 10.67
N PHE A 125 10.88 -15.42 10.36
CA PHE A 125 11.68 -15.55 9.13
C PHE A 125 10.82 -15.31 7.89
N ALA A 126 9.61 -15.88 7.80
CA ALA A 126 8.73 -15.71 6.65
C ALA A 126 8.28 -14.24 6.46
N PHE A 127 8.05 -13.48 7.54
CA PHE A 127 7.75 -12.05 7.47
C PHE A 127 8.91 -11.24 6.88
N ASP A 128 10.16 -11.60 7.20
CA ASP A 128 11.35 -10.95 6.65
C ASP A 128 11.70 -11.44 5.23
N ALA A 129 11.34 -12.66 4.88
CA ALA A 129 11.64 -13.27 3.60
C ALA A 129 10.64 -12.87 2.50
N ILE A 130 9.33 -12.90 2.81
CA ILE A 130 8.27 -12.64 1.81
C ILE A 130 8.23 -11.16 1.46
N GLN A 131 8.63 -10.83 0.23
CA GLN A 131 8.88 -9.47 -0.25
C GLN A 131 7.76 -8.46 0.08
N HIS A 132 6.50 -8.84 -0.08
CA HIS A 132 5.38 -7.92 0.18
C HIS A 132 4.98 -7.84 1.66
N LEU A 133 5.44 -8.74 2.52
CA LEU A 133 5.29 -8.65 3.98
C LEU A 133 6.39 -7.77 4.57
N LYS A 134 7.64 -7.97 4.13
CA LYS A 134 8.80 -7.15 4.52
C LYS A 134 8.60 -5.65 4.26
N GLY A 135 7.90 -5.29 3.17
CA GLY A 135 7.53 -3.90 2.87
C GLY A 135 6.20 -3.53 3.52
N ASP A 136 6.17 -3.30 4.82
CA ASP A 136 5.02 -2.86 5.61
C ASP A 136 4.78 -1.34 5.54
N LEU A 137 3.74 -0.80 6.19
CA LEU A 137 3.47 0.64 6.24
C LEU A 137 4.60 1.40 6.93
N ARG A 138 5.22 0.82 7.96
CA ARG A 138 6.35 1.41 8.65
C ARG A 138 7.53 1.64 7.71
N HIS A 139 7.83 0.69 6.84
CA HIS A 139 8.85 0.85 5.81
C HIS A 139 8.59 2.07 4.93
N TYR A 140 7.34 2.27 4.49
CA TYR A 140 6.98 3.37 3.59
C TYR A 140 6.77 4.70 4.30
N LEU A 141 6.11 4.70 5.46
CA LEU A 141 5.65 5.90 6.16
C LEU A 141 6.55 6.30 7.32
N GLY A 142 7.40 5.39 7.84
CA GLY A 142 8.43 5.68 8.83
C GLY A 142 7.96 5.75 10.28
N GLY A 143 6.78 5.19 10.60
CA GLY A 143 6.18 5.21 11.94
C GLY A 143 5.19 6.35 12.13
N VAL A 144 4.41 6.28 13.22
CA VAL A 144 3.29 7.23 13.51
C VAL A 144 3.77 8.66 13.61
N GLU A 145 4.84 8.93 14.35
CA GLU A 145 5.39 10.28 14.52
C GLU A 145 5.81 10.90 13.19
N THR A 146 6.45 10.09 12.33
CA THR A 146 6.90 10.54 11.00
C THR A 146 5.72 10.85 10.10
N LEU A 147 4.67 10.04 10.13
CA LEU A 147 3.44 10.25 9.37
C LEU A 147 2.71 11.52 9.83
N LEU A 148 2.55 11.70 11.14
CA LEU A 148 1.93 12.89 11.73
C LEU A 148 2.72 14.17 11.43
N ALA A 149 4.04 14.13 11.50
CA ALA A 149 4.89 15.29 11.14
C ALA A 149 4.78 15.68 9.66
N ALA A 150 4.39 14.75 8.79
CA ALA A 150 4.18 15.01 7.36
C ALA A 150 2.72 15.34 6.99
N ARG A 151 1.80 15.35 7.95
CA ARG A 151 0.35 15.46 7.74
C ARG A 151 -0.05 16.61 6.83
N ASP A 152 0.46 17.82 7.07
CA ASP A 152 0.12 19.02 6.31
C ASP A 152 0.58 18.97 4.84
N ASN A 153 1.49 18.03 4.53
CA ASN A 153 1.98 17.81 3.18
C ASN A 153 1.19 16.69 2.46
N ILE A 154 0.25 16.02 3.12
CA ILE A 154 -0.51 14.94 2.51
C ILE A 154 -1.68 15.53 1.73
N ALA A 155 -1.60 15.47 0.41
CA ALA A 155 -2.68 15.88 -0.48
C ALA A 155 -3.74 14.79 -0.64
N VAL A 156 -3.32 13.52 -0.66
CA VAL A 156 -4.22 12.36 -0.80
C VAL A 156 -3.74 11.24 0.10
N CYS A 157 -4.61 10.81 1.00
CA CYS A 157 -4.54 9.56 1.75
C CYS A 157 -5.92 8.92 1.66
N VAL A 158 -6.02 7.68 1.20
CA VAL A 158 -7.31 6.99 1.05
C VAL A 158 -7.14 5.50 1.33
N ASP A 159 -8.12 4.89 2.00
CA ASP A 159 -8.20 3.44 2.07
C ASP A 159 -8.63 2.84 0.73
N LEU A 160 -8.06 1.70 0.38
CA LEU A 160 -8.41 0.98 -0.85
C LEU A 160 -9.90 0.66 -0.96
N ALA A 161 -10.56 0.41 0.17
CA ALA A 161 -12.01 0.13 0.19
C ALA A 161 -12.86 1.31 -0.28
N HIS A 162 -12.34 2.54 -0.18
CA HIS A 162 -13.04 3.78 -0.55
C HIS A 162 -12.46 4.46 -1.79
N LEU A 163 -11.41 3.88 -2.40
CA LEU A 163 -10.68 4.47 -3.52
C LEU A 163 -11.59 4.81 -4.71
N ASP A 164 -12.46 3.87 -5.11
CA ASP A 164 -13.34 4.08 -6.29
C ASP A 164 -14.42 5.14 -6.01
N ALA A 165 -14.96 5.19 -4.80
CA ALA A 165 -15.96 6.18 -4.41
C ALA A 165 -15.41 7.61 -4.45
N HIS A 166 -14.13 7.78 -4.11
CA HIS A 166 -13.47 9.08 -4.08
C HIS A 166 -12.62 9.37 -5.33
N LEU A 167 -12.62 8.49 -6.33
CA LEU A 167 -11.71 8.60 -7.47
C LEU A 167 -11.76 9.96 -8.18
N PRO A 168 -12.93 10.56 -8.49
CA PRO A 168 -12.98 11.89 -9.13
C PRO A 168 -12.32 12.99 -8.27
N ALA A 169 -12.60 13.01 -6.97
CA ALA A 169 -12.03 14.00 -6.04
C ALA A 169 -10.52 13.80 -5.86
N ILE A 170 -10.05 12.56 -5.80
CA ILE A 170 -8.63 12.20 -5.77
C ILE A 170 -7.93 12.72 -7.03
N MET A 171 -8.50 12.45 -8.20
CA MET A 171 -7.93 12.90 -9.47
C MET A 171 -7.84 14.42 -9.56
N ALA A 172 -8.89 15.14 -9.17
CA ALA A 172 -8.88 16.60 -9.12
C ALA A 172 -7.78 17.12 -8.19
N ARG A 173 -7.64 16.51 -6.99
CA ARG A 173 -6.61 16.87 -6.00
C ARG A 173 -5.19 16.61 -6.52
N LEU A 174 -5.02 15.57 -7.36
CA LEU A 174 -3.76 15.26 -8.02
C LEU A 174 -3.46 16.13 -9.25
N GLY A 175 -4.33 17.07 -9.60
CA GLY A 175 -4.15 17.96 -10.76
C GLY A 175 -4.67 17.37 -12.07
N LEU A 176 -5.67 16.52 -11.99
CA LEU A 176 -6.29 15.86 -13.14
C LEU A 176 -7.83 15.88 -12.98
N PRO A 177 -8.48 17.07 -12.99
CA PRO A 177 -9.93 17.18 -12.78
C PRO A 177 -10.75 16.47 -13.87
N ASP A 178 -10.22 16.45 -15.10
CA ASP A 178 -10.82 15.76 -16.24
C ASP A 178 -9.91 14.59 -16.63
N PHE A 179 -10.39 13.38 -16.47
CA PHE A 179 -9.63 12.17 -16.78
C PHE A 179 -10.46 11.12 -17.50
N ASP A 180 -9.79 10.31 -18.31
CA ASP A 180 -10.36 9.14 -18.94
C ASP A 180 -9.90 7.88 -18.23
N MET A 181 -10.80 6.91 -18.09
CA MET A 181 -10.43 5.59 -17.60
C MET A 181 -9.67 4.84 -18.71
N PRO A 182 -8.52 4.22 -18.40
CA PRO A 182 -7.85 3.36 -19.35
C PRO A 182 -8.76 2.16 -19.71
N PRO A 183 -8.74 1.67 -20.96
CA PRO A 183 -9.59 0.55 -21.39
C PRO A 183 -9.41 -0.72 -20.56
N LYS A 184 -8.23 -0.92 -20.01
CA LYS A 184 -7.90 -2.01 -19.06
C LYS A 184 -7.00 -1.45 -17.96
N PRO A 185 -7.57 -0.93 -16.87
CA PRO A 185 -6.78 -0.50 -15.73
C PRO A 185 -5.90 -1.68 -15.25
N LYS A 186 -4.61 -1.41 -14.99
CA LYS A 186 -3.72 -2.43 -14.43
C LYS A 186 -4.04 -2.69 -12.96
N ALA A 187 -5.11 -3.40 -12.69
CA ALA A 187 -5.34 -3.95 -11.38
C ALA A 187 -4.64 -5.32 -11.29
N HIS A 188 -3.75 -5.50 -10.32
CA HIS A 188 -3.21 -6.83 -10.00
C HIS A 188 -4.24 -7.63 -9.21
N THR A 189 -5.38 -7.89 -9.85
CA THR A 189 -6.49 -8.61 -9.25
C THR A 189 -6.09 -10.07 -9.02
N ALA A 190 -6.34 -10.56 -7.81
CA ALA A 190 -6.17 -11.98 -7.52
C ALA A 190 -7.20 -12.79 -8.33
N PRO A 191 -6.85 -14.01 -8.80
CA PRO A 191 -7.77 -14.87 -9.54
C PRO A 191 -8.99 -15.28 -8.71
N ALA A 192 -8.85 -15.30 -7.38
CA ALA A 192 -9.93 -15.52 -6.42
C ALA A 192 -9.71 -14.65 -5.18
N PRO A 193 -10.76 -14.30 -4.43
CA PRO A 193 -10.62 -13.66 -3.12
C PRO A 193 -9.72 -14.50 -2.20
N ALA A 194 -8.85 -13.84 -1.44
CA ALA A 194 -8.07 -14.52 -0.42
C ALA A 194 -9.00 -15.08 0.68
N PRO A 195 -8.75 -16.28 1.21
CA PRO A 195 -9.45 -16.79 2.38
C PRO A 195 -9.36 -15.79 3.54
N LYS A 196 -10.46 -15.65 4.30
CA LYS A 196 -10.46 -14.86 5.52
C LYS A 196 -9.67 -15.61 6.61
N LEU A 197 -8.89 -14.88 7.39
CA LEU A 197 -8.26 -15.43 8.58
C LEU A 197 -9.33 -15.76 9.62
N ASN A 198 -9.12 -16.84 10.37
CA ASN A 198 -9.94 -17.09 11.54
C ASN A 198 -9.62 -16.07 12.67
N PRO A 199 -10.50 -15.90 13.68
CA PRO A 199 -10.30 -14.90 14.74
C PRO A 199 -9.01 -15.08 15.55
N GLN A 200 -8.49 -16.30 15.65
CA GLN A 200 -7.22 -16.57 16.38
C GLN A 200 -6.02 -16.09 15.56
N ALA A 201 -5.99 -16.41 14.27
CA ALA A 201 -4.96 -15.95 13.35
C ALA A 201 -4.94 -14.41 13.23
N GLU A 202 -6.13 -13.79 13.17
CA GLU A 202 -6.21 -12.33 13.15
C GLU A 202 -5.68 -11.70 14.44
N ARG A 203 -6.00 -12.23 15.61
CA ARG A 203 -5.44 -11.74 16.89
C ARG A 203 -3.92 -11.89 16.94
N ALA A 204 -3.38 -13.01 16.47
CA ALA A 204 -1.94 -13.24 16.42
C ALA A 204 -1.24 -12.24 15.49
N LEU A 205 -1.81 -12.00 14.32
CA LEU A 205 -1.31 -11.00 13.37
C LEU A 205 -1.36 -9.58 13.96
N ARG A 206 -2.48 -9.19 14.59
CA ARG A 206 -2.64 -7.88 15.24
C ARG A 206 -1.60 -7.66 16.35
N ALA A 207 -1.33 -8.70 17.14
CA ALA A 207 -0.31 -8.62 18.18
C ALA A 207 1.10 -8.45 17.62
N HIS A 208 1.41 -9.14 16.52
CA HIS A 208 2.72 -9.04 15.86
C HIS A 208 2.90 -7.72 15.10
N TRP A 209 1.87 -7.25 14.42
CA TRP A 209 1.87 -6.04 13.61
C TRP A 209 1.18 -4.84 14.29
N ALA A 210 1.26 -4.73 15.61
CA ALA A 210 0.57 -3.67 16.36
C ALA A 210 0.83 -2.27 15.77
N GLU A 211 2.09 -1.96 15.44
CA GLU A 211 2.47 -0.68 14.84
C GLU A 211 1.91 -0.49 13.41
N GLU A 212 1.76 -1.57 12.64
CA GLU A 212 1.13 -1.53 11.31
C GLU A 212 -0.35 -1.14 11.40
N PHE A 213 -1.07 -1.67 12.41
CA PHE A 213 -2.46 -1.32 12.67
C PHE A 213 -2.59 0.11 13.16
N GLU A 214 -1.72 0.55 14.07
CA GLU A 214 -1.70 1.93 14.55
C GLU A 214 -1.44 2.93 13.40
N LEU A 215 -0.47 2.64 12.53
CA LEU A 215 -0.19 3.45 11.34
C LEU A 215 -1.37 3.50 10.38
N TYR A 216 -2.07 2.37 10.19
CA TYR A 216 -3.26 2.31 9.37
C TYR A 216 -4.39 3.16 9.95
N ASP A 217 -4.63 3.07 11.27
CA ASP A 217 -5.67 3.86 11.95
C ASP A 217 -5.38 5.36 11.82
N VAL A 218 -4.13 5.78 12.05
CA VAL A 218 -3.71 7.19 11.85
C VAL A 218 -3.87 7.63 10.39
N ALA A 219 -3.53 6.77 9.43
CA ALA A 219 -3.73 7.08 8.01
C ALA A 219 -5.22 7.21 7.65
N CYS A 220 -6.10 6.38 8.24
CA CYS A 220 -7.55 6.51 8.09
C CYS A 220 -8.10 7.81 8.72
N ASP A 221 -7.54 8.25 9.86
CA ASP A 221 -7.88 9.54 10.45
C ASP A 221 -7.50 10.69 9.54
N ILE A 222 -6.33 10.64 8.94
CA ILE A 222 -5.89 11.63 7.94
C ILE A 222 -6.82 11.59 6.72
N ALA A 223 -7.20 10.40 6.23
CA ALA A 223 -8.11 10.25 5.11
C ALA A 223 -9.48 10.91 5.39
N ARG A 224 -10.04 10.71 6.58
CA ARG A 224 -11.29 11.36 7.00
C ARG A 224 -11.18 12.89 7.00
N GLN A 225 -10.08 13.43 7.50
CA GLN A 225 -9.83 14.88 7.52
C GLN A 225 -9.65 15.48 6.12
N LEU A 226 -9.19 14.68 5.16
CA LEU A 226 -9.08 15.05 3.75
C LEU A 226 -10.36 14.77 2.96
N GLU A 227 -11.45 14.34 3.62
CA GLU A 227 -12.74 13.97 3.01
C GLU A 227 -12.65 12.72 2.09
N PHE A 228 -11.71 11.83 2.36
CA PHE A 228 -11.54 10.54 1.66
C PHE A 228 -11.84 9.35 2.58
N GLY A 229 -12.55 9.57 3.67
CA GLY A 229 -13.04 8.53 4.57
C GLY A 229 -14.22 7.73 3.99
N PRO A 230 -14.81 6.81 4.78
CA PRO A 230 -16.08 6.17 4.42
C PRO A 230 -17.11 7.23 4.05
N ALA A 231 -17.85 6.98 2.97
CA ALA A 231 -19.05 7.79 2.71
C ALA A 231 -20.01 7.60 3.89
N ASP A 232 -20.51 8.69 4.43
CA ASP A 232 -21.55 8.61 5.46
C ASP A 232 -22.71 7.78 4.93
N ALA A 233 -23.06 6.69 5.66
CA ALA A 233 -24.11 5.76 5.32
C ALA A 233 -25.49 6.36 5.63
#